data_fe995e9c6c8397ca969bdc439785f4e3
#
_entry.id   fe995e9c6c8397ca969bdc439785f4e3
#
_cell.length_a   1.000
_cell.length_b   1.000
_cell.length_c   1.000
_cell.angle_alpha   90.00
_cell.angle_beta   90.00
_cell.angle_gamma   90.00
#
_symmetry.space_group_name_H-M   'P 1'
#
loop_
_entity.id
_entity.type
_entity.pdbx_description
1 polymer ?
#
loop_
_entity_poly.entity_id
_entity_poly.type
_entity_poly.pdbx_seq_one_letter_code
_entity_poly.pdbx_strand_id
1 'polypeptide(L)'
;GASYADVLKEAQDNGYAEPDPTLDVNGTDAAHKIGILSALAFNTGLPSPEFYIEGIEEIQSQDFIYAEDFNFTIKHLAVAKLSTSGIELRSHPVMLDINSSLAGLKGVRNGIQFDTDLLGAFHVAGSGAGRESTASGLISDLHALSKSNEVSPMNYPDFSNKPNIINFNDLTFKFYVYLEVKDEPGVLALISKTFA
;
A
#
# COMPACT_ATOMS: atom_id res chain seq x y z
N GLY A 1 -15.66 11.09 -13.81
CA GLY A 1 -14.74 9.96 -13.79
C GLY A 1 -15.44 8.69 -14.24
N ALA A 2 -14.70 7.66 -14.63
CA ALA A 2 -15.26 6.36 -14.93
C ALA A 2 -15.74 5.67 -13.64
N SER A 3 -16.72 4.77 -13.75
CA SER A 3 -17.16 3.98 -12.59
C SER A 3 -16.10 2.95 -12.20
N TYR A 4 -16.11 2.49 -10.94
CA TYR A 4 -15.22 1.41 -10.48
C TYR A 4 -15.34 0.17 -11.38
N ALA A 5 -16.57 -0.23 -11.74
CA ALA A 5 -16.82 -1.40 -12.56
C ALA A 5 -16.23 -1.28 -13.98
N ASP A 6 -16.31 -0.09 -14.58
CA ASP A 6 -15.76 0.15 -15.92
C ASP A 6 -14.23 0.10 -15.91
N VAL A 7 -13.60 0.71 -14.89
CA VAL A 7 -12.14 0.72 -14.73
C VAL A 7 -11.60 -0.68 -14.43
N LEU A 8 -12.29 -1.44 -13.59
CA LEU A 8 -11.92 -2.82 -13.29
C LEU A 8 -11.98 -3.70 -14.54
N LYS A 9 -13.05 -3.56 -15.32
CA LYS A 9 -13.19 -4.29 -16.58
C LYS A 9 -12.08 -3.94 -17.57
N GLU A 10 -11.76 -2.67 -17.71
CA GLU A 10 -10.65 -2.23 -18.56
C GLU A 10 -9.32 -2.82 -18.11
N ALA A 11 -9.07 -2.87 -16.80
CA ALA A 11 -7.87 -3.48 -16.23
C ALA A 11 -7.81 -4.99 -16.51
N GLN A 12 -8.92 -5.71 -16.42
CA GLN A 12 -9.01 -7.13 -16.76
C GLN A 12 -8.80 -7.38 -18.26
N ASP A 13 -9.42 -6.59 -19.12
CA ASP A 13 -9.28 -6.69 -20.56
C ASP A 13 -7.84 -6.43 -21.04
N ASN A 14 -7.10 -5.60 -20.33
CA ASN A 14 -5.69 -5.31 -20.55
C ASN A 14 -4.72 -6.31 -19.87
N GLY A 15 -5.23 -7.27 -19.10
CA GLY A 15 -4.44 -8.28 -18.40
C GLY A 15 -3.66 -7.72 -17.20
N TYR A 16 -4.11 -6.61 -16.59
CA TYR A 16 -3.52 -6.00 -15.40
C TYR A 16 -4.22 -6.48 -14.12
N ALA A 17 -5.48 -6.85 -14.18
CA ALA A 17 -6.21 -7.49 -13.12
C ALA A 17 -6.63 -8.91 -13.53
N GLU A 18 -6.64 -9.83 -12.57
CA GLU A 18 -7.08 -11.20 -12.79
C GLU A 18 -8.62 -11.29 -12.95
N PRO A 19 -9.16 -12.40 -13.52
CA PRO A 19 -10.61 -12.61 -13.57
C PRO A 19 -11.29 -12.58 -12.20
N ASP A 20 -10.60 -13.06 -11.15
CA ASP A 20 -10.97 -12.83 -9.76
C ASP A 20 -10.03 -11.80 -9.15
N PRO A 21 -10.42 -10.52 -9.10
CA PRO A 21 -9.57 -9.43 -8.65
C PRO A 21 -9.59 -9.24 -7.12
N THR A 22 -10.21 -10.14 -6.37
CA THR A 22 -10.47 -9.98 -4.94
C THR A 22 -9.23 -9.59 -4.16
N LEU A 23 -8.09 -10.28 -4.38
CA LEU A 23 -6.85 -9.98 -3.67
C LEU A 23 -6.24 -8.62 -4.02
N ASP A 24 -6.47 -8.16 -5.25
CA ASP A 24 -5.97 -6.86 -5.72
C ASP A 24 -6.79 -5.72 -5.11
N VAL A 25 -8.13 -5.85 -5.11
CA VAL A 25 -9.02 -4.76 -4.71
C VAL A 25 -9.23 -4.66 -3.20
N ASN A 26 -9.15 -5.78 -2.47
CA ASN A 26 -9.30 -5.79 -1.01
C ASN A 26 -8.01 -5.44 -0.25
N GLY A 27 -6.89 -5.18 -0.95
CA GLY A 27 -5.62 -4.78 -0.37
C GLY A 27 -4.74 -5.92 0.15
N THR A 28 -5.16 -7.18 0.00
CA THR A 28 -4.42 -8.35 0.51
C THR A 28 -3.11 -8.56 -0.23
N ASP A 29 -3.06 -8.37 -1.56
CA ASP A 29 -1.83 -8.51 -2.33
C ASP A 29 -0.77 -7.50 -1.87
N ALA A 30 -1.14 -6.24 -1.68
CA ALA A 30 -0.25 -5.22 -1.16
C ALA A 30 0.20 -5.53 0.28
N ALA A 31 -0.69 -6.10 1.10
CA ALA A 31 -0.37 -6.54 2.45
C ALA A 31 0.65 -7.68 2.46
N HIS A 32 0.53 -8.67 1.59
CA HIS A 32 1.53 -9.73 1.44
C HIS A 32 2.90 -9.18 1.04
N LYS A 33 2.93 -8.28 0.06
CA LYS A 33 4.16 -7.65 -0.42
C LYS A 33 4.87 -6.87 0.69
N ILE A 34 4.15 -6.05 1.44
CA ILE A 34 4.76 -5.29 2.54
C ILE A 34 5.18 -6.18 3.70
N GLY A 35 4.48 -7.27 3.96
CA GLY A 35 4.87 -8.27 4.93
C GLY A 35 6.24 -8.89 4.62
N ILE A 36 6.46 -9.28 3.37
CA ILE A 36 7.75 -9.79 2.89
C ILE A 36 8.83 -8.71 2.99
N LEU A 37 8.56 -7.51 2.51
CA LEU A 37 9.51 -6.40 2.54
C LEU A 37 9.89 -5.99 3.97
N SER A 38 8.93 -5.99 4.89
CA SER A 38 9.19 -5.68 6.30
C SER A 38 10.07 -6.74 6.97
N ALA A 39 9.83 -8.01 6.68
CA ALA A 39 10.66 -9.10 7.19
C ALA A 39 12.12 -8.96 6.73
N LEU A 40 12.32 -8.65 5.44
CA LEU A 40 13.66 -8.42 4.88
C LEU A 40 14.33 -7.17 5.47
N ALA A 41 13.60 -6.05 5.53
CA ALA A 41 14.16 -4.76 5.98
C ALA A 41 14.49 -4.74 7.48
N PHE A 42 13.68 -5.41 8.30
CA PHE A 42 13.78 -5.36 9.75
C PHE A 42 14.35 -6.66 10.36
N ASN A 43 14.77 -7.59 9.52
CA ASN A 43 15.34 -8.89 9.93
C ASN A 43 14.46 -9.63 10.95
N THR A 44 13.19 -9.81 10.60
CA THR A 44 12.21 -10.53 11.43
C THR A 44 11.56 -11.67 10.63
N GLY A 45 10.82 -12.54 11.32
CA GLY A 45 9.93 -13.48 10.66
C GLY A 45 8.81 -12.77 9.89
N LEU A 46 8.12 -13.52 9.05
CA LEU A 46 6.95 -13.00 8.35
C LEU A 46 5.87 -12.64 9.38
N PRO A 47 5.27 -11.46 9.26
CA PRO A 47 4.16 -11.07 10.13
C PRO A 47 2.95 -11.99 9.88
N SER A 48 2.17 -12.23 10.95
CA SER A 48 0.82 -12.75 10.78
C SER A 48 -0.01 -11.79 9.95
N PRO A 49 -0.96 -12.25 9.12
CA PRO A 49 -1.83 -11.36 8.35
C PRO A 49 -2.81 -10.52 9.20
N GLU A 50 -2.68 -10.54 10.52
CA GLU A 50 -3.54 -9.84 11.48
C GLU A 50 -3.18 -8.37 11.69
N PHE A 51 -2.75 -7.66 10.66
CA PHE A 51 -2.61 -6.22 10.69
C PHE A 51 -3.70 -5.55 9.86
N TYR A 52 -3.83 -4.23 9.96
CA TYR A 52 -4.90 -3.50 9.30
C TYR A 52 -4.79 -3.54 7.78
N ILE A 53 -5.83 -4.06 7.14
CA ILE A 53 -5.96 -4.14 5.68
C ILE A 53 -7.33 -3.57 5.29
N GLU A 54 -7.32 -2.63 4.36
CA GLU A 54 -8.52 -2.03 3.77
C GLU A 54 -8.33 -1.92 2.26
N GLY A 55 -9.33 -2.35 1.51
CA GLY A 55 -9.33 -2.30 0.04
C GLY A 55 -9.72 -0.94 -0.52
N ILE A 56 -9.91 -0.91 -1.84
CA ILE A 56 -10.29 0.30 -2.59
C ILE A 56 -11.77 0.32 -2.96
N GLU A 57 -12.53 -0.69 -2.56
CA GLU A 57 -13.91 -0.91 -3.01
C GLU A 57 -14.89 0.17 -2.52
N GLU A 58 -14.61 0.74 -1.36
CA GLU A 58 -15.44 1.80 -0.76
C GLU A 58 -15.09 3.22 -1.25
N ILE A 59 -14.00 3.38 -2.02
CA ILE A 59 -13.57 4.67 -2.53
C ILE A 59 -14.49 5.11 -3.67
N GLN A 60 -15.06 6.30 -3.55
CA GLN A 60 -15.97 6.87 -4.52
C GLN A 60 -15.27 7.92 -5.40
N SER A 61 -15.83 8.17 -6.57
CA SER A 61 -15.32 9.21 -7.48
C SER A 61 -15.29 10.59 -6.81
N GLN A 62 -16.21 10.85 -5.87
CA GLN A 62 -16.29 12.10 -5.14
C GLN A 62 -15.10 12.32 -4.20
N ASP A 63 -14.55 11.24 -3.62
CA ASP A 63 -13.37 11.32 -2.76
C ASP A 63 -12.15 11.85 -3.51
N PHE A 64 -11.98 11.46 -4.78
CA PHE A 64 -10.90 11.98 -5.61
C PHE A 64 -11.04 13.47 -5.88
N ILE A 65 -12.27 13.97 -6.09
CA ILE A 65 -12.53 15.40 -6.29
C ILE A 65 -12.16 16.18 -5.02
N TYR A 66 -12.60 15.73 -3.87
CA TYR A 66 -12.28 16.38 -2.60
C TYR A 66 -10.77 16.28 -2.27
N ALA A 67 -10.13 15.14 -2.58
CA ALA A 67 -8.70 15.02 -2.41
C ALA A 67 -7.95 16.08 -3.25
N GLU A 68 -8.34 16.25 -4.51
CA GLU A 68 -7.73 17.23 -5.43
C GLU A 68 -7.94 18.68 -4.92
N ASP A 69 -9.10 19.01 -4.41
CA ASP A 69 -9.40 20.33 -3.81
C ASP A 69 -8.45 20.68 -2.64
N PHE A 70 -7.99 19.67 -1.92
CA PHE A 70 -7.01 19.80 -0.84
C PHE A 70 -5.54 19.62 -1.28
N ASN A 71 -5.25 19.52 -2.59
CA ASN A 71 -3.93 19.20 -3.15
C ASN A 71 -3.39 17.82 -2.74
N PHE A 72 -4.28 16.85 -2.62
CA PHE A 72 -3.95 15.45 -2.39
C PHE A 72 -4.39 14.57 -3.57
N THR A 73 -3.86 13.38 -3.63
CA THR A 73 -4.35 12.28 -4.46
C THR A 73 -4.52 11.03 -3.59
N ILE A 74 -5.50 10.19 -3.92
CA ILE A 74 -5.71 8.93 -3.21
C ILE A 74 -4.89 7.83 -3.89
N LYS A 75 -4.12 7.10 -3.09
CA LYS A 75 -3.38 5.91 -3.49
C LYS A 75 -3.57 4.81 -2.47
N HIS A 76 -3.64 3.56 -2.92
CA HIS A 76 -3.53 2.44 -2.01
C HIS A 76 -2.06 2.24 -1.62
N LEU A 77 -1.75 2.34 -0.35
CA LEU A 77 -0.41 2.18 0.20
C LEU A 77 -0.36 1.04 1.20
N ALA A 78 0.73 0.27 1.12
CA ALA A 78 1.15 -0.60 2.19
C ALA A 78 2.37 0.03 2.89
N VAL A 79 2.33 0.11 4.20
CA VAL A 79 3.32 0.81 5.03
C VAL A 79 3.90 -0.13 6.05
N ALA A 80 5.24 -0.13 6.16
CA ALA A 80 5.97 -0.79 7.23
C ALA A 80 6.93 0.23 7.86
N LYS A 81 6.88 0.41 9.18
CA LYS A 81 7.74 1.34 9.90
C LYS A 81 8.22 0.72 11.20
N LEU A 82 9.53 0.65 11.37
CA LEU A 82 10.15 0.18 12.61
C LEU A 82 10.21 1.32 13.62
N SER A 83 9.84 1.03 14.86
CA SER A 83 9.94 1.92 16.01
C SER A 83 10.42 1.17 17.25
N THR A 84 10.65 1.88 18.33
CA THR A 84 11.03 1.28 19.62
C THR A 84 9.92 0.44 20.25
N SER A 85 8.65 0.70 19.90
CA SER A 85 7.49 -0.04 20.40
C SER A 85 7.10 -1.25 19.53
N GLY A 86 7.70 -1.39 18.35
CA GLY A 86 7.40 -2.48 17.41
C GLY A 86 7.35 -2.01 15.97
N ILE A 87 6.72 -2.82 15.13
CA ILE A 87 6.54 -2.55 13.70
C ILE A 87 5.11 -2.08 13.48
N GLU A 88 4.96 -0.86 12.94
CA GLU A 88 3.73 -0.40 12.32
C GLU A 88 3.60 -1.10 10.96
N LEU A 89 2.51 -1.82 10.74
CA LEU A 89 2.23 -2.52 9.49
C LEU A 89 0.77 -2.33 9.12
N ARG A 90 0.50 -1.83 7.92
CA ARG A 90 -0.85 -1.56 7.43
C ARG A 90 -0.90 -1.45 5.91
N SER A 91 -2.06 -1.71 5.34
CA SER A 91 -2.32 -1.63 3.89
C SER A 91 -3.71 -1.03 3.68
N HIS A 92 -3.79 0.19 3.18
CA HIS A 92 -5.07 0.88 3.01
C HIS A 92 -4.97 2.09 2.06
N PRO A 93 -6.11 2.65 1.60
CA PRO A 93 -6.12 3.91 0.86
C PRO A 93 -5.57 5.06 1.71
N VAL A 94 -4.77 5.91 1.11
CA VAL A 94 -4.12 7.06 1.76
C VAL A 94 -4.20 8.29 0.85
N MET A 95 -4.50 9.45 1.43
CA MET A 95 -4.37 10.73 0.77
C MET A 95 -2.90 11.17 0.80
N LEU A 96 -2.27 11.25 -0.35
CA LEU A 96 -0.89 11.70 -0.53
C LEU A 96 -0.84 13.12 -1.07
N ASP A 97 0.04 13.94 -0.54
CA ASP A 97 0.37 15.24 -1.14
C ASP A 97 0.73 15.03 -2.62
N ILE A 98 0.12 15.83 -3.51
CA ILE A 98 0.29 15.69 -4.97
C ILE A 98 1.75 15.84 -5.43
N ASN A 99 2.58 16.50 -4.63
CA ASN A 99 4.00 16.69 -4.91
C ASN A 99 4.87 15.53 -4.39
N SER A 100 4.31 14.56 -3.69
CA SER A 100 5.08 13.40 -3.22
C SER A 100 5.48 12.48 -4.38
N SER A 101 6.62 11.81 -4.24
CA SER A 101 7.16 10.93 -5.29
C SER A 101 6.21 9.79 -5.68
N LEU A 102 5.49 9.24 -4.70
CA LEU A 102 4.53 8.15 -4.94
C LEU A 102 3.22 8.65 -5.57
N ALA A 103 2.82 9.90 -5.32
CA ALA A 103 1.62 10.49 -5.91
C ALA A 103 1.68 10.54 -7.45
N GLY A 104 2.87 10.78 -8.00
CA GLY A 104 3.11 10.88 -9.44
C GLY A 104 3.03 9.56 -10.21
N LEU A 105 2.95 8.41 -9.53
CA LEU A 105 2.86 7.11 -10.19
C LEU A 105 1.46 6.91 -10.80
N LYS A 106 1.41 6.55 -12.09
CA LYS A 106 0.17 6.38 -12.86
C LYS A 106 0.16 5.06 -13.61
N GLY A 107 -1.04 4.59 -13.94
CA GLY A 107 -1.26 3.35 -14.70
C GLY A 107 -0.69 2.14 -13.95
N VAL A 108 0.02 1.28 -14.64
CA VAL A 108 0.59 0.02 -14.11
C VAL A 108 1.91 0.19 -13.35
N ARG A 109 2.35 1.43 -13.12
CA ARG A 109 3.60 1.69 -12.40
C ARG A 109 3.39 1.54 -10.90
N ASN A 110 4.19 0.70 -10.29
CA ASN A 110 4.32 0.56 -8.85
C ASN A 110 5.58 1.26 -8.36
N GLY A 111 5.59 1.65 -7.10
CA GLY A 111 6.76 2.24 -6.47
C GLY A 111 6.86 1.88 -5.01
N ILE A 112 8.09 1.89 -4.53
CA ILE A 112 8.44 1.71 -3.14
C ILE A 112 9.28 2.92 -2.73
N GLN A 113 8.92 3.56 -1.64
CA GLN A 113 9.73 4.55 -0.97
C GLN A 113 10.38 3.93 0.25
N PHE A 114 11.66 4.20 0.42
CA PHE A 114 12.44 3.83 1.58
C PHE A 114 12.87 5.10 2.31
N ASP A 115 12.53 5.20 3.57
CA ASP A 115 13.01 6.27 4.45
C ASP A 115 14.06 5.69 5.38
N THR A 116 15.28 6.14 5.22
CA THR A 116 16.45 5.61 5.94
C THR A 116 17.14 6.70 6.75
N ASP A 117 17.86 6.31 7.79
CA ASP A 117 18.58 7.21 8.67
C ASP A 117 19.79 7.89 8.02
N LEU A 118 20.50 7.19 7.14
CA LEU A 118 21.74 7.67 6.52
C LEU A 118 21.56 8.26 5.13
N LEU A 119 20.69 7.64 4.29
CA LEU A 119 20.49 8.08 2.91
C LEU A 119 19.29 9.03 2.76
N GLY A 120 18.48 9.17 3.82
CA GLY A 120 17.20 9.86 3.74
C GLY A 120 16.18 9.07 2.91
N ALA A 121 15.25 9.79 2.27
CA ALA A 121 14.22 9.19 1.45
C ALA A 121 14.72 8.92 0.03
N PHE A 122 14.54 7.69 -0.47
CA PHE A 122 14.70 7.36 -1.88
C PHE A 122 13.58 6.44 -2.34
N HIS A 123 13.33 6.40 -3.63
CA HIS A 123 12.27 5.58 -4.18
C HIS A 123 12.73 4.79 -5.42
N VAL A 124 12.09 3.64 -5.61
CA VAL A 124 12.24 2.79 -6.79
C VAL A 124 10.87 2.64 -7.42
N ALA A 125 10.77 2.84 -8.72
CA ALA A 125 9.52 2.68 -9.44
C ALA A 125 9.72 1.93 -10.76
N GLY A 126 8.75 1.08 -11.09
CA GLY A 126 8.77 0.27 -12.29
C GLY A 126 7.40 -0.29 -12.67
N SER A 127 7.35 -1.13 -13.70
CA SER A 127 6.14 -1.85 -14.06
C SER A 127 5.88 -2.95 -13.02
N GLY A 128 4.74 -2.88 -12.35
CA GLY A 128 4.33 -3.84 -11.31
C GLY A 128 3.56 -5.04 -11.86
N ALA A 129 3.04 -4.94 -13.09
CA ALA A 129 2.25 -5.98 -13.73
C ALA A 129 2.61 -6.09 -15.22
N GLY A 130 2.19 -7.20 -15.83
CA GLY A 130 2.37 -7.45 -17.25
C GLY A 130 3.26 -8.65 -17.55
N ARG A 131 2.98 -9.31 -18.68
CA ARG A 131 3.65 -10.55 -19.10
C ARG A 131 5.17 -10.41 -19.17
N GLU A 132 5.65 -9.32 -19.75
CA GLU A 132 7.09 -9.12 -20.00
C GLU A 132 7.86 -8.83 -18.69
N SER A 133 7.30 -8.03 -17.80
CA SER A 133 7.92 -7.73 -16.50
C SER A 133 8.02 -8.98 -15.63
N THR A 134 6.98 -9.80 -15.58
CA THR A 134 6.97 -11.08 -14.86
C THR A 134 7.97 -12.07 -15.45
N ALA A 135 8.00 -12.22 -16.77
CA ALA A 135 8.96 -13.09 -17.46
C ALA A 135 10.40 -12.64 -17.22
N SER A 136 10.66 -11.33 -17.24
CA SER A 136 12.00 -10.78 -16.96
C SER A 136 12.47 -11.11 -15.55
N GLY A 137 11.59 -11.02 -14.54
CA GLY A 137 11.90 -11.43 -13.17
C GLY A 137 12.28 -12.90 -13.07
N LEU A 138 11.46 -13.80 -13.63
CA LEU A 138 11.73 -15.24 -13.64
C LEU A 138 13.04 -15.60 -14.33
N ILE A 139 13.32 -15.00 -15.49
CA ILE A 139 14.58 -15.25 -16.22
C ILE A 139 15.78 -14.74 -15.42
N SER A 140 15.66 -13.59 -14.76
CA SER A 140 16.71 -13.06 -13.90
C SER A 140 17.04 -14.02 -12.76
N ASP A 141 16.02 -14.56 -12.09
CA ASP A 141 16.18 -15.50 -10.98
C ASP A 141 16.80 -16.83 -11.47
N LEU A 142 16.34 -17.36 -12.60
CA LEU A 142 16.94 -18.57 -13.22
C LEU A 142 18.40 -18.33 -13.58
N HIS A 143 18.74 -17.15 -14.09
CA HIS A 143 20.12 -16.82 -14.41
C HIS A 143 21.00 -16.71 -13.15
N ALA A 144 20.48 -16.09 -12.08
CA ALA A 144 21.17 -16.02 -10.81
C ALA A 144 21.43 -17.43 -10.25
N LEU A 145 20.43 -18.31 -10.25
CA LEU A 145 20.55 -19.69 -9.81
C LEU A 145 21.57 -20.50 -10.66
N SER A 146 21.62 -20.28 -11.96
CA SER A 146 22.54 -20.97 -12.85
C SER A 146 24.01 -20.62 -12.62
N LYS A 147 24.30 -19.47 -12.03
CA LYS A 147 25.64 -18.98 -11.70
C LYS A 147 26.06 -19.29 -10.28
N SER A 148 25.12 -19.61 -9.41
CA SER A 148 25.35 -19.89 -8.01
C SER A 148 25.62 -21.39 -7.85
N ASN A 149 26.87 -21.78 -7.61
CA ASN A 149 27.21 -23.15 -7.20
C ASN A 149 26.89 -23.42 -5.72
N GLU A 150 26.61 -22.38 -4.97
CA GLU A 150 26.13 -22.44 -3.60
C GLU A 150 24.94 -21.49 -3.49
N VAL A 151 23.86 -21.95 -2.85
CA VAL A 151 22.84 -21.04 -2.35
C VAL A 151 23.54 -20.18 -1.31
N SER A 152 24.09 -19.03 -1.75
CA SER A 152 24.55 -18.04 -0.81
C SER A 152 23.36 -17.77 0.10
N PRO A 153 23.46 -17.95 1.40
CA PRO A 153 22.44 -17.45 2.27
C PRO A 153 22.53 -15.92 2.13
N MET A 154 21.85 -15.36 1.13
CA MET A 154 21.39 -13.98 1.28
C MET A 154 20.83 -13.95 2.69
N ASN A 155 21.12 -12.89 3.42
CA ASN A 155 20.60 -12.72 4.77
C ASN A 155 19.09 -12.93 4.76
N TYR A 156 18.69 -14.20 4.81
CA TYR A 156 17.28 -14.51 5.00
C TYR A 156 16.90 -13.95 6.35
N PRO A 157 15.71 -13.33 6.45
CA PRO A 157 15.23 -12.87 7.73
C PRO A 157 15.29 -13.98 8.76
N ASP A 158 15.58 -13.63 9.99
CA ASP A 158 15.47 -14.60 11.08
C ASP A 158 14.00 -14.93 11.31
N PHE A 159 13.52 -15.98 10.65
CA PHE A 159 12.14 -16.43 10.76
C PHE A 159 11.74 -16.89 12.16
N SER A 160 12.70 -17.11 13.05
CA SER A 160 12.42 -17.42 14.47
C SER A 160 12.07 -16.17 15.28
N ASN A 161 12.50 -15.01 14.82
CA ASN A 161 12.24 -13.72 15.46
C ASN A 161 10.85 -13.21 15.08
N LYS A 162 9.84 -13.50 15.90
CA LYS A 162 8.48 -13.03 15.64
C LYS A 162 8.40 -11.52 15.74
N PRO A 163 7.88 -10.84 14.69
CA PRO A 163 7.71 -9.41 14.73
C PRO A 163 6.65 -9.00 15.77
N ASN A 164 6.93 -7.96 16.54
CA ASN A 164 5.94 -7.30 17.37
C ASN A 164 5.19 -6.27 16.54
N ILE A 165 3.99 -6.60 16.07
CA ILE A 165 3.16 -5.69 15.27
C ILE A 165 2.35 -4.81 16.21
N ILE A 166 2.44 -3.49 16.00
CA ILE A 166 1.68 -2.50 16.77
C ILE A 166 0.20 -2.59 16.33
N ASN A 167 -0.71 -2.62 17.31
CA ASN A 167 -2.13 -2.61 17.00
C ASN A 167 -2.50 -1.31 16.28
N PHE A 168 -3.30 -1.41 15.23
CA PHE A 168 -3.72 -0.26 14.42
C PHE A 168 -4.41 0.83 15.27
N ASN A 169 -5.19 0.44 16.27
CA ASN A 169 -5.89 1.37 17.15
C ASN A 169 -4.95 2.16 18.09
N ASP A 170 -3.70 1.72 18.25
CA ASP A 170 -2.69 2.42 19.05
C ASP A 170 -1.88 3.42 18.21
N LEU A 171 -2.13 3.47 16.90
CA LEU A 171 -1.49 4.39 15.97
C LEU A 171 -2.26 5.71 15.88
N THR A 172 -1.54 6.78 15.62
CA THR A 172 -2.13 8.12 15.47
C THR A 172 -1.76 8.71 14.12
N PHE A 173 -2.77 9.07 13.33
CA PHE A 173 -2.60 9.75 12.05
C PHE A 173 -3.71 10.76 11.81
N LYS A 174 -3.57 11.51 10.71
CA LYS A 174 -4.65 12.37 10.20
C LYS A 174 -5.62 11.52 9.40
N PHE A 175 -6.90 11.78 9.56
CA PHE A 175 -7.95 11.13 8.81
C PHE A 175 -8.62 12.12 7.85
N TYR A 176 -9.02 11.63 6.69
CA TYR A 176 -10.06 12.23 5.89
C TYR A 176 -11.40 11.65 6.33
N VAL A 177 -12.36 12.51 6.56
CA VAL A 177 -13.72 12.10 6.95
C VAL A 177 -14.72 12.80 6.03
N TYR A 178 -15.48 12.02 5.29
CA TYR A 178 -16.62 12.49 4.51
C TYR A 178 -17.91 12.22 5.28
N LEU A 179 -18.74 13.24 5.41
CA LEU A 179 -20.02 13.17 6.11
C LEU A 179 -21.13 13.72 5.20
N GLU A 180 -22.08 12.87 4.87
CA GLU A 180 -23.32 13.29 4.25
C GLU A 180 -24.36 13.51 5.34
N VAL A 181 -24.83 14.75 5.48
CA VAL A 181 -25.71 15.14 6.58
C VAL A 181 -26.88 15.93 6.04
N LYS A 182 -27.98 15.96 6.81
CA LYS A 182 -29.11 16.83 6.52
C LYS A 182 -28.74 18.28 6.81
N ASP A 183 -29.18 19.20 5.95
CA ASP A 183 -29.04 20.64 6.18
C ASP A 183 -30.11 21.14 7.17
N GLU A 184 -29.84 20.90 8.45
CA GLU A 184 -30.71 21.27 9.56
C GLU A 184 -29.92 22.09 10.61
N PRO A 185 -30.56 23.05 11.27
CA PRO A 185 -29.93 23.82 12.36
C PRO A 185 -29.40 22.91 13.47
N GLY A 186 -28.12 23.11 13.83
CA GLY A 186 -27.47 22.37 14.92
C GLY A 186 -26.60 21.17 14.46
N VAL A 187 -26.75 20.70 13.23
CA VAL A 187 -25.92 19.54 12.71
C VAL A 187 -24.45 19.86 12.76
N LEU A 188 -24.02 21.02 12.27
CA LEU A 188 -22.61 21.43 12.32
C LEU A 188 -22.06 21.52 13.76
N ALA A 189 -22.91 22.04 14.69
CA ALA A 189 -22.52 22.11 16.10
C ALA A 189 -22.33 20.72 16.71
N LEU A 190 -23.18 19.74 16.35
CA LEU A 190 -23.05 18.36 16.80
C LEU A 190 -21.75 17.72 16.27
N ILE A 191 -21.48 17.88 14.99
CA ILE A 191 -20.24 17.38 14.36
C ILE A 191 -19.01 17.98 15.07
N SER A 192 -18.95 19.30 15.20
CA SER A 192 -17.85 20.00 15.85
C SER A 192 -17.63 19.54 17.29
N LYS A 193 -18.71 19.27 18.03
CA LYS A 193 -18.63 18.75 19.39
C LYS A 193 -18.07 17.32 19.45
N THR A 194 -18.31 16.52 18.43
CA THR A 194 -17.83 15.12 18.38
C THR A 194 -16.32 15.07 18.13
N PHE A 195 -15.78 16.07 17.40
CA PHE A 195 -14.35 16.16 17.05
C PHE A 195 -13.55 17.11 17.98
N ALA A 196 -14.16 17.71 18.99
CA ALA A 196 -13.50 18.61 19.96
C ALA A 196 -13.00 17.85 21.17
#